data_2c8d1f50ed39d76ca6c78c947e794d80
#
_entry.id   2c8d1f50ed39d76ca6c78c947e794d80
#
_cell.length_a   1.000
_cell.length_b   1.000
_cell.length_c   1.000
_cell.angle_alpha   90.00
_cell.angle_beta   90.00
_cell.angle_gamma   90.00
#
_symmetry.space_group_name_H-M   'P 1'
#
loop_
_entity.id
_entity.type
_entity.pdbx_description
1 polymer ?
#
loop_
_entity_poly.entity_id
_entity_poly.type
_entity_poly.pdbx_seq_one_letter_code
_entity_poly.pdbx_strand_id
1 'polypeptide(L)'
;MEMTSSDKAILGLLNNPKIIPPNDIVHKYTVASHNDVELLVIKVILNIDINDKGQRGDGERMLYENNFDAYKLSETILKKILRPLGLLKKISWGVLIVIDASGNRIIEHSMVKN
;
A
#
# COMPACT_ATOMS: atom_id res chain seq x y z
N MET A 1 -5.01 18.01 5.73
CA MET A 1 -4.52 17.26 6.89
C MET A 1 -3.04 16.99 6.72
N GLU A 2 -2.25 17.41 7.68
CA GLU A 2 -0.81 17.21 7.60
C GLU A 2 -0.42 15.78 7.95
N MET A 3 0.59 15.28 7.27
CA MET A 3 1.14 13.96 7.57
C MET A 3 1.94 14.03 8.87
N THR A 4 1.79 13.01 9.71
CA THR A 4 2.61 12.88 10.91
C THR A 4 4.05 12.54 10.54
N SER A 5 4.97 12.64 11.50
CA SER A 5 6.36 12.23 11.28
C SER A 5 6.46 10.75 10.92
N SER A 6 5.64 9.92 11.55
CA SER A 6 5.58 8.49 11.24
C SER A 6 5.10 8.25 9.81
N ASP A 7 4.07 8.97 9.38
CA ASP A 7 3.55 8.85 8.01
C ASP A 7 4.62 9.23 6.99
N LYS A 8 5.35 10.31 7.24
CA LYS A 8 6.43 10.76 6.36
C LYS A 8 7.56 9.74 6.29
N ALA A 9 7.91 9.14 7.42
CA ALA A 9 8.96 8.12 7.46
C ALA A 9 8.54 6.88 6.65
N ILE A 10 7.29 6.45 6.81
CA ILE A 10 6.75 5.32 6.05
C ILE A 10 6.79 5.64 4.55
N LEU A 11 6.30 6.82 4.16
CA LEU A 11 6.25 7.21 2.75
C LEU A 11 7.66 7.27 2.14
N GLY A 12 8.64 7.79 2.89
CA GLY A 12 10.02 7.85 2.43
C GLY A 12 10.59 6.47 2.13
N LEU A 13 10.29 5.49 2.99
CA LEU A 13 10.76 4.12 2.78
C LEU A 13 9.99 3.41 1.67
N LEU A 14 8.71 3.70 1.49
CA LEU A 14 7.94 3.17 0.37
C LEU A 14 8.54 3.62 -0.97
N ASN A 15 9.07 4.83 -1.02
CA ASN A 15 9.67 5.38 -2.23
C ASN A 15 11.15 5.06 -2.38
N ASN A 16 11.73 4.29 -1.47
CA ASN A 16 13.13 3.90 -1.55
C ASN A 16 13.26 2.62 -2.39
N PRO A 17 13.90 2.69 -3.58
CA PRO A 17 14.00 1.53 -4.47
C PRO A 17 14.83 0.38 -3.90
N LYS A 18 15.60 0.62 -2.85
CA LYS A 18 16.34 -0.44 -2.17
C LYS A 18 15.45 -1.23 -1.23
N ILE A 19 14.33 -0.66 -0.81
CA ILE A 19 13.37 -1.30 0.10
C ILE A 19 12.27 -1.96 -0.69
N ILE A 20 11.65 -1.20 -1.59
CA ILE A 20 10.59 -1.69 -2.47
C ILE A 20 11.03 -1.47 -3.90
N PRO A 21 11.34 -2.54 -4.64
CA PRO A 21 11.74 -2.40 -6.04
C PRO A 21 10.64 -1.70 -6.84
N PRO A 22 11.02 -0.77 -7.72
CA PRO A 22 10.04 -0.08 -8.56
C PRO A 22 9.25 -1.05 -9.43
N ASN A 23 7.98 -0.75 -9.62
CA ASN A 23 7.11 -1.49 -10.53
C ASN A 23 6.49 -0.49 -11.50
N ASP A 24 6.54 -0.81 -12.80
CA ASP A 24 6.13 0.10 -13.86
C ASP A 24 4.68 0.55 -13.77
N ILE A 25 3.81 -0.26 -13.16
CA ILE A 25 2.39 0.09 -13.05
C ILE A 25 2.07 0.95 -11.83
N VAL A 26 3.04 1.16 -10.92
CA VAL A 26 2.80 1.98 -9.75
C VAL A 26 3.08 3.44 -10.07
N HIS A 27 2.07 4.28 -9.88
CA HIS A 27 2.20 5.72 -10.05
C HIS A 27 2.78 6.36 -8.78
N LYS A 28 2.16 6.08 -7.64
CA LYS A 28 2.63 6.62 -6.35
C LYS A 28 2.05 5.85 -5.17
N TYR A 29 2.66 6.06 -4.03
CA TYR A 29 2.14 5.61 -2.74
C TYR A 29 1.57 6.79 -1.98
N THR A 30 0.55 6.58 -1.15
CA THR A 30 0.09 7.54 -0.18
C THR A 30 0.00 6.89 1.19
N VAL A 31 0.23 7.66 2.22
CA VAL A 31 0.16 7.19 3.60
C VAL A 31 -0.72 8.15 4.38
N ALA A 32 -1.72 7.63 5.05
CA ALA A 32 -2.57 8.39 5.94
C ALA A 32 -2.80 7.59 7.21
N SER A 33 -2.86 8.27 8.35
CA SER A 33 -3.12 7.58 9.60
C SER A 33 -3.95 8.45 10.52
N HIS A 34 -4.54 7.80 11.53
CA HIS A 34 -5.30 8.45 12.58
C HIS A 34 -4.65 8.06 13.92
N ASN A 35 -4.53 9.01 14.84
CA ASN A 35 -3.88 8.81 16.14
C ASN A 35 -2.46 8.25 16.02
N ASP A 36 -1.64 8.92 15.21
CA ASP A 36 -0.23 8.56 15.00
C ASP A 36 -0.07 7.06 14.73
N VAL A 37 -0.51 6.64 13.57
CA VAL A 37 -0.46 5.29 13.00
C VAL A 37 -1.33 4.24 13.69
N GLU A 38 -2.12 4.61 14.69
CA GLU A 38 -3.04 3.63 15.30
C GLU A 38 -3.95 3.00 14.24
N LEU A 39 -4.53 3.82 13.36
CA LEU A 39 -5.25 3.36 12.18
C LEU A 39 -4.46 3.84 10.97
N LEU A 40 -3.86 2.92 10.25
CA LEU A 40 -2.94 3.23 9.16
C LEU A 40 -3.50 2.75 7.82
N VAL A 41 -3.53 3.65 6.82
CA VAL A 41 -3.93 3.30 5.47
C VAL A 41 -2.79 3.64 4.51
N ILE A 42 -2.29 2.62 3.83
CA ILE A 42 -1.30 2.79 2.78
C ILE A 42 -2.00 2.48 1.46
N LYS A 43 -1.97 3.44 0.53
CA LYS A 43 -2.57 3.26 -0.79
C LYS A 43 -1.48 3.16 -1.84
N VAL A 44 -1.67 2.21 -2.75
CA VAL A 44 -0.86 2.09 -3.97
C VAL A 44 -1.74 2.57 -5.11
N ILE A 45 -1.36 3.66 -5.74
CA ILE A 45 -2.11 4.22 -6.86
C ILE A 45 -1.41 3.80 -8.14
N LEU A 46 -2.13 3.10 -8.99
CA LEU A 46 -1.59 2.59 -10.25
C LEU A 46 -1.71 3.62 -11.35
N ASN A 47 -0.87 3.48 -12.37
CA ASN A 47 -0.94 4.34 -13.57
C ASN A 47 -1.75 3.71 -14.69
N ILE A 48 -2.38 2.57 -14.44
CA ILE A 48 -3.24 1.88 -15.40
C ILE A 48 -4.67 1.87 -14.91
N ASP A 49 -5.60 1.78 -15.87
CA ASP A 49 -7.01 1.69 -15.59
C ASP A 49 -7.44 0.24 -15.76
N ILE A 50 -7.99 -0.33 -14.72
CA ILE A 50 -8.51 -1.66 -14.83
C ILE A 50 -9.97 -1.60 -15.08
N ASN A 51 -10.40 -1.01 -16.22
CA ASN A 51 -11.60 -0.87 -16.53
C ASN A 51 -12.28 -2.01 -16.82
N ASP A 52 -12.71 -2.49 -16.38
CA ASP A 52 -13.49 -2.23 -16.54
C ASP A 52 -14.51 -2.89 -17.01
N LYS A 53 -14.87 -3.55 -17.24
CA LYS A 53 -16.08 -4.22 -17.67
C LYS A 53 -16.68 -5.05 -16.59
N GLY A 54 -16.41 -4.58 -15.37
CA GLY A 54 -17.19 -5.01 -14.24
C GLY A 54 -17.06 -6.42 -13.79
N GLN A 55 -16.03 -7.13 -14.18
CA GLN A 55 -15.88 -8.47 -13.68
C GLN A 55 -14.96 -8.50 -12.49
N ARG A 56 -15.50 -8.96 -11.38
CA ARG A 56 -14.76 -9.18 -10.16
C ARG A 56 -13.62 -10.15 -10.43
N GLY A 57 -12.42 -9.80 -10.04
CA GLY A 57 -11.25 -10.65 -10.22
C GLY A 57 -10.36 -10.27 -11.39
N ASP A 58 -10.87 -9.51 -12.36
CA ASP A 58 -10.05 -9.07 -13.48
C ASP A 58 -8.94 -8.14 -13.02
N GLY A 59 -9.21 -7.31 -12.00
CA GLY A 59 -8.21 -6.43 -11.45
C GLY A 59 -7.06 -7.18 -10.82
N GLU A 60 -7.35 -8.21 -10.02
CA GLU A 60 -6.32 -9.02 -9.39
C GLU A 60 -5.48 -9.76 -10.42
N ARG A 61 -6.12 -10.31 -11.43
CA ARG A 61 -5.41 -10.98 -12.51
C ARG A 61 -4.48 -10.02 -13.25
N MET A 62 -4.94 -8.80 -13.51
CA MET A 62 -4.14 -7.80 -14.17
C MET A 62 -2.92 -7.41 -13.35
N LEU A 63 -3.06 -7.31 -12.03
CA LEU A 63 -1.93 -7.07 -11.15
C LEU A 63 -0.90 -8.19 -11.26
N TYR A 64 -1.38 -9.42 -11.23
CA TYR A 64 -0.53 -10.59 -11.34
C TYR A 64 0.22 -10.64 -12.67
N GLU A 65 -0.47 -10.34 -13.75
CA GLU A 65 0.13 -10.29 -15.10
C GLU A 65 1.19 -9.21 -15.23
N ASN A 66 1.13 -8.17 -14.39
CA ASN A 66 2.13 -7.10 -14.36
C ASN A 66 3.14 -7.27 -13.23
N ASN A 67 3.28 -8.48 -12.72
CA ASN A 67 4.23 -8.81 -11.66
C ASN A 67 4.02 -8.00 -10.39
N PHE A 68 2.78 -7.63 -10.10
CA PHE A 68 2.43 -6.92 -8.89
C PHE A 68 1.74 -7.88 -7.93
N ASP A 69 2.41 -8.16 -6.81
CA ASP A 69 1.88 -9.05 -5.77
C ASP A 69 1.61 -8.22 -4.51
N ALA A 70 0.33 -7.96 -4.23
CA ALA A 70 -0.07 -7.14 -3.09
C ALA A 70 0.27 -7.78 -1.75
N TYR A 71 0.21 -9.11 -1.66
CA TYR A 71 0.55 -9.81 -0.42
C TYR A 71 2.03 -9.73 -0.12
N LYS A 72 2.85 -9.89 -1.15
CA LYS A 72 4.30 -9.76 -1.02
C LYS A 72 4.68 -8.32 -0.65
N LEU A 73 4.02 -7.34 -1.24
CA LEU A 73 4.23 -5.94 -0.90
C LEU A 73 3.87 -5.68 0.57
N SER A 74 2.73 -6.19 1.02
CA SER A 74 2.31 -6.07 2.41
C SER A 74 3.34 -6.66 3.37
N GLU A 75 3.87 -7.83 3.04
CA GLU A 75 4.88 -8.49 3.85
C GLU A 75 6.17 -7.67 3.89
N THR A 76 6.58 -7.11 2.76
CA THR A 76 7.75 -6.25 2.70
C THR A 76 7.57 -5.00 3.56
N ILE A 77 6.39 -4.38 3.49
CA ILE A 77 6.07 -3.21 4.31
C ILE A 77 6.18 -3.55 5.80
N LEU A 78 5.60 -4.68 6.20
CA LEU A 78 5.68 -5.11 7.60
C LEU A 78 7.12 -5.32 8.06
N LYS A 79 7.88 -6.07 7.30
CA LYS A 79 9.22 -6.51 7.71
C LYS A 79 10.29 -5.45 7.52
N LYS A 80 10.20 -4.64 6.49
CA LYS A 80 11.26 -3.70 6.12
C LYS A 80 10.93 -2.24 6.42
N ILE A 81 9.71 -1.92 6.72
CA ILE A 81 9.29 -0.54 7.00
C ILE A 81 8.74 -0.42 8.42
N LEU A 82 7.64 -1.09 8.71
CA LEU A 82 6.96 -0.91 10.00
C LEU A 82 7.73 -1.46 11.17
N ARG A 83 8.32 -2.64 11.03
CA ARG A 83 9.12 -3.24 12.09
C ARG A 83 10.39 -2.45 12.39
N PRO A 84 11.22 -2.11 11.38
CA PRO A 84 12.42 -1.30 11.65
C PRO A 84 12.13 0.08 12.24
N LEU A 85 11.00 0.68 11.91
CA LEU A 85 10.58 1.96 12.48
C LEU A 85 10.00 1.82 13.90
N GLY A 86 9.80 0.60 14.37
CA GLY A 86 9.23 0.36 15.69
C GLY A 86 7.75 0.68 15.80
N LEU A 87 7.02 0.64 14.70
CA LEU A 87 5.63 1.07 14.67
C LEU A 87 4.60 -0.05 14.85
N LEU A 88 4.99 -1.31 14.72
CA LEU A 88 4.03 -2.43 14.74
C LEU A 88 3.16 -2.45 15.99
N LYS A 89 3.72 -2.12 17.14
CA LYS A 89 2.97 -2.13 18.40
C LYS A 89 1.98 -0.98 18.52
N LYS A 90 2.19 0.08 17.77
CA LYS A 90 1.32 1.26 17.79
C LYS A 90 0.10 1.09 16.89
N ILE A 91 0.18 0.19 15.94
CA ILE A 91 -0.87 0.02 14.93
C ILE A 91 -1.91 -0.97 15.44
N SER A 92 -3.14 -0.50 15.61
CA SER A 92 -4.28 -1.37 15.90
C SER A 92 -4.81 -2.02 14.64
N TRP A 93 -4.84 -1.25 13.55
CA TRP A 93 -5.28 -1.74 12.26
C TRP A 93 -4.57 -1.00 11.15
N GLY A 94 -3.89 -1.76 10.30
CA GLY A 94 -3.20 -1.24 9.14
C GLY A 94 -3.64 -1.95 7.88
N VAL A 95 -3.99 -1.19 6.85
CA VAL A 95 -4.54 -1.74 5.62
C VAL A 95 -3.77 -1.23 4.41
N LEU A 96 -3.56 -2.11 3.43
CA LEU A 96 -3.02 -1.77 2.13
C LEU A 96 -4.17 -1.78 1.13
N ILE A 97 -4.34 -0.69 0.40
CA ILE A 97 -5.37 -0.57 -0.62
C ILE A 97 -4.70 -0.30 -1.96
N VAL A 98 -5.04 -1.09 -2.97
CA VAL A 98 -4.55 -0.89 -4.34
C VAL A 98 -5.69 -0.28 -5.16
N ILE A 99 -5.41 0.86 -5.79
CA ILE A 99 -6.40 1.65 -6.52
C ILE A 99 -5.87 1.89 -7.93
N ASP A 100 -6.73 1.74 -8.94
CA ASP A 100 -6.34 2.01 -10.32
C ASP A 100 -6.32 3.51 -10.63
N ALA A 101 -5.95 3.87 -11.86
CA ALA A 101 -5.82 5.26 -12.27
C ALA A 101 -7.15 6.04 -12.23
N SER A 102 -8.27 5.34 -12.31
CA SER A 102 -9.60 5.95 -12.23
C SER A 102 -10.16 6.00 -10.81
N GLY A 103 -9.42 5.51 -9.82
CA GLY A 103 -9.87 5.51 -8.44
C GLY A 103 -10.65 4.27 -8.03
N ASN A 104 -10.71 3.25 -8.86
CA ASN A 104 -11.39 2.01 -8.51
C ASN A 104 -10.52 1.15 -7.60
N ARG A 105 -11.11 0.72 -6.49
CA ARG A 105 -10.41 -0.14 -5.55
C ARG A 105 -10.32 -1.56 -6.11
N ILE A 106 -9.10 -2.08 -6.18
CA ILE A 106 -8.84 -3.42 -6.71
C ILE A 106 -8.67 -4.43 -5.58
N ILE A 107 -7.83 -4.10 -4.62
CA ILE A 107 -7.52 -4.95 -3.47
C ILE A 107 -7.53 -4.13 -2.21
N GLU A 108 -8.06 -4.72 -1.14
CA GLU A 108 -7.93 -4.18 0.21
C GLU A 108 -7.44 -5.33 1.08
N HIS A 109 -6.28 -5.17 1.67
CA HIS A 109 -5.64 -6.21 2.45
C HIS A 109 -5.23 -5.69 3.83
N SER A 110 -5.70 -6.36 4.89
CA SER A 110 -5.32 -6.01 6.26
C SER A 110 -3.91 -6.52 6.53
N MET A 111 -2.95 -5.60 6.69
CA MET A 111 -1.57 -5.94 6.97
C MET A 111 -1.32 -6.19 8.45
N VAL A 112 -1.94 -5.40 9.30
CA VAL A 112 -1.80 -5.47 10.75
C VAL A 112 -3.19 -5.43 11.35
N LYS A 113 -3.46 -6.36 12.25
CA LYS A 113 -4.73 -6.41 12.94
C LYS A 113 -4.46 -6.87 14.36
N ASN A 114 -4.34 -5.94 15.24
CA ASN A 114 -4.09 -6.20 16.67
C ASN A 114 -5.34 -6.11 17.51
#